data_a85cfee99a467038d98c6748e5b5b2b6
#
_entry.id   a85cfee99a467038d98c6748e5b5b2b6
#
_cell.length_a   1.000
_cell.length_b   1.000
_cell.length_c   1.000
_cell.angle_alpha   90.00
_cell.angle_beta   90.00
_cell.angle_gamma   90.00
#
_symmetry.space_group_name_H-M   'P 1'
#
loop_
_entity.id
_entity.type
_entity.pdbx_description
1 polymer ?
#
loop_
_entity_poly.entity_id
_entity_poly.type
_entity_poly.pdbx_seq_one_letter_code
_entity_poly.pdbx_strand_id
1 'polypeptide(L)'
;MEFWDIVDKDGNPTGKKIKRGKITLRRGEYHPVVHIWIFYNNKFLIQKRSSDKQPMAGEWAATSGAVISGESSKEAARRELKEELSVNADSDELSFVARMPRKNSVLDIYSLHKNVDIGNLTLQSDEVECVKWVSVEQLKSMIKNGDFHNYGFEYFNHIFSLIK
;
A
#
# COMPACT_ATOMS: atom_id res chain seq x y z
N MET A 1 -12.23 2.00 17.65
CA MET A 1 -12.89 2.89 16.68
C MET A 1 -11.83 3.69 15.95
N GLU A 2 -11.74 3.53 14.64
CA GLU A 2 -10.68 4.14 13.84
C GLU A 2 -11.14 5.45 13.20
N PHE A 3 -10.30 6.47 13.31
CA PHE A 3 -10.51 7.79 12.70
C PHE A 3 -9.40 8.09 11.70
N TRP A 4 -9.73 8.89 10.71
CA TRP A 4 -8.80 9.39 9.71
C TRP A 4 -8.74 10.91 9.77
N ASP A 5 -7.54 11.46 9.72
CA ASP A 5 -7.34 12.89 9.52
C ASP A 5 -7.51 13.20 8.03
N ILE A 6 -8.36 14.15 7.71
CA ILE A 6 -8.60 14.53 6.32
C ILE A 6 -7.53 15.52 5.86
N VAL A 7 -7.01 15.26 4.68
CA VAL A 7 -5.93 16.04 4.08
C VAL A 7 -6.38 16.67 2.75
N ASP A 8 -5.59 17.64 2.27
CA ASP A 8 -5.75 18.17 0.93
C ASP A 8 -5.02 17.29 -0.10
N LYS A 9 -5.05 17.66 -1.37
CA LYS A 9 -4.40 16.91 -2.46
C LYS A 9 -2.87 16.76 -2.30
N ASP A 10 -2.25 17.62 -1.52
CA ASP A 10 -0.81 17.64 -1.26
C ASP A 10 -0.46 16.92 0.05
N GLY A 11 -1.47 16.35 0.72
CA GLY A 11 -1.29 15.62 1.97
C GLY A 11 -1.24 16.49 3.22
N ASN A 12 -1.57 17.77 3.10
CA ASN A 12 -1.60 18.68 4.24
C ASN A 12 -2.88 18.49 5.05
N PRO A 13 -2.79 18.44 6.39
CA PRO A 13 -3.97 18.33 7.25
C PRO A 13 -4.95 19.49 7.06
N THR A 14 -6.24 19.18 6.99
CA THR A 14 -7.31 20.18 6.92
C THR A 14 -7.89 20.55 8.29
N GLY A 15 -7.51 19.82 9.32
CA GLY A 15 -8.10 19.94 10.66
C GLY A 15 -9.37 19.11 10.85
N LYS A 16 -9.90 18.52 9.79
CA LYS A 16 -11.09 17.66 9.83
C LYS A 16 -10.70 16.22 10.13
N LYS A 17 -11.48 15.56 10.97
CA LYS A 17 -11.33 14.14 11.33
C LYS A 17 -12.65 13.43 11.05
N ILE A 18 -12.58 12.24 10.45
CA ILE A 18 -13.76 11.43 10.18
C ILE A 18 -13.59 10.01 10.72
N LYS A 19 -14.71 9.39 11.04
CA LYS A 19 -14.75 7.98 11.41
C LYS A 19 -14.69 7.10 10.17
N ARG A 20 -13.87 6.07 10.22
CA ARG A 20 -13.79 5.06 9.15
C ARG A 20 -15.16 4.44 8.86
N GLY A 21 -15.50 4.28 7.60
CA GLY A 21 -16.68 3.56 7.13
C GLY A 21 -17.87 4.43 6.71
N LYS A 22 -17.95 5.67 7.14
CA LYS A 22 -18.98 6.63 6.68
C LYS A 22 -18.30 7.83 6.06
N ILE A 23 -17.78 7.66 4.85
CA ILE A 23 -16.99 8.70 4.22
C ILE A 23 -17.86 9.47 3.23
N THR A 24 -18.20 10.70 3.60
CA THR A 24 -18.65 11.70 2.64
C THR A 24 -17.59 12.79 2.61
N LEU A 25 -16.72 12.73 1.60
CA LEU A 25 -15.68 13.73 1.38
C LEU A 25 -16.18 14.80 0.42
N ARG A 26 -15.90 16.04 0.73
CA ARG A 26 -16.16 17.18 -0.14
C ARG A 26 -15.06 17.27 -1.19
N ARG A 27 -15.32 18.06 -2.24
CA ARG A 27 -14.29 18.40 -3.23
C ARG A 27 -13.06 19.01 -2.54
N GLY A 28 -11.88 18.46 -2.83
CA GLY A 28 -10.63 18.93 -2.20
C GLY A 28 -10.30 18.27 -0.87
N GLU A 29 -11.15 17.36 -0.42
CA GLU A 29 -10.91 16.54 0.78
C GLU A 29 -10.52 15.12 0.38
N TYR A 30 -9.49 14.60 1.05
CA TYR A 30 -8.94 13.27 0.78
C TYR A 30 -8.62 12.56 2.08
N HIS A 31 -8.71 11.22 2.09
CA HIS A 31 -8.15 10.44 3.18
C HIS A 31 -6.76 9.91 2.80
N PRO A 32 -5.81 9.91 3.72
CA PRO A 32 -4.45 9.45 3.41
C PRO A 32 -4.37 7.92 3.44
N VAL A 33 -3.69 7.37 2.44
CA VAL A 33 -3.46 5.93 2.24
C VAL A 33 -1.99 5.70 1.95
N VAL A 34 -1.46 4.55 2.34
CA VAL A 34 -0.09 4.16 2.04
C VAL A 34 -0.06 2.87 1.24
N HIS A 35 0.90 2.79 0.34
CA HIS A 35 1.31 1.55 -0.31
C HIS A 35 2.78 1.31 -0.02
N ILE A 36 3.16 0.05 0.19
CA ILE A 36 4.55 -0.32 0.43
C ILE A 36 4.96 -1.40 -0.56
N TRP A 37 6.06 -1.16 -1.26
CA TRP A 37 6.64 -2.10 -2.19
C TRP A 37 7.95 -2.65 -1.64
N ILE A 38 7.96 -3.95 -1.35
CA ILE A 38 9.15 -4.67 -0.91
C ILE A 38 9.81 -5.24 -2.15
N PHE A 39 11.11 -5.01 -2.31
CA PHE A 39 11.86 -5.53 -3.44
C PHE A 39 13.24 -6.03 -2.99
N TYR A 40 13.72 -7.06 -3.66
CA TYR A 40 15.02 -7.66 -3.44
C TYR A 40 15.39 -8.58 -4.61
N ASN A 41 16.67 -8.58 -5.02
CA ASN A 41 17.15 -9.42 -6.13
C ASN A 41 16.32 -9.29 -7.42
N ASN A 42 16.02 -8.07 -7.81
CA ASN A 42 15.23 -7.76 -9.03
C ASN A 42 13.82 -8.37 -9.02
N LYS A 43 13.27 -8.61 -7.84
CA LYS A 43 11.90 -9.11 -7.64
C LYS A 43 11.14 -8.23 -6.69
N PHE A 44 9.82 -8.23 -6.85
CA PHE A 44 8.87 -7.60 -5.94
C PHE A 44 8.12 -8.64 -5.12
N LEU A 45 7.89 -8.36 -3.86
CA LEU A 45 6.99 -9.14 -3.02
C LEU A 45 5.57 -8.59 -3.18
N ILE A 46 4.66 -9.42 -3.65
CA ILE A 46 3.26 -9.04 -3.83
C ILE A 46 2.36 -9.90 -2.96
N GLN A 47 1.18 -9.39 -2.65
CA GLN A 47 0.21 -10.09 -1.81
C GLN A 47 -1.12 -10.25 -2.52
N LYS A 48 -1.78 -11.36 -2.24
CA LYS A 48 -3.15 -11.62 -2.67
C LYS A 48 -4.09 -11.24 -1.53
N ARG A 49 -5.03 -10.35 -1.82
CA ARG A 49 -6.03 -9.94 -0.82
C ARG A 49 -6.94 -11.12 -0.47
N SER A 50 -7.34 -11.20 0.78
CA SER A 50 -8.34 -12.18 1.21
C SER A 50 -9.60 -12.08 0.35
N SER A 51 -10.21 -13.22 0.02
CA SER A 51 -11.44 -13.28 -0.76
C SER A 51 -12.64 -12.60 -0.08
N ASP A 52 -12.55 -12.39 1.22
CA ASP A 52 -13.58 -11.71 2.01
C ASP A 52 -13.33 -10.20 2.17
N LYS A 53 -12.20 -9.71 1.68
CA LYS A 53 -11.79 -8.30 1.88
C LYS A 53 -12.18 -7.41 0.71
N GLN A 54 -13.23 -6.61 0.88
CA GLN A 54 -13.62 -5.58 -0.09
C GLN A 54 -12.93 -4.24 0.18
N PRO A 55 -12.64 -3.43 -0.82
CA PRO A 55 -12.71 -3.74 -2.25
C PRO A 55 -11.56 -4.65 -2.69
N MET A 56 -11.58 -5.10 -3.95
CA MET A 56 -10.50 -5.88 -4.59
C MET A 56 -10.31 -7.28 -3.98
N ALA A 57 -11.39 -7.91 -3.52
CA ALA A 57 -11.33 -9.25 -2.94
C ALA A 57 -10.66 -10.26 -3.87
N GLY A 58 -9.68 -11.01 -3.36
CA GLY A 58 -8.99 -12.04 -4.11
C GLY A 58 -8.00 -11.54 -5.17
N GLU A 59 -7.80 -10.24 -5.31
CA GLU A 59 -6.85 -9.68 -6.27
C GLU A 59 -5.42 -9.67 -5.71
N TRP A 60 -4.45 -9.86 -6.60
CA TRP A 60 -3.05 -9.55 -6.30
C TRP A 60 -2.87 -8.04 -6.29
N ALA A 61 -2.19 -7.52 -5.29
CA ALA A 61 -2.05 -6.09 -5.06
C ALA A 61 -0.79 -5.76 -4.27
N ALA A 62 -0.55 -4.46 -4.10
CA ALA A 62 0.49 -3.96 -3.19
C ALA A 62 0.01 -4.08 -1.73
N THR A 63 0.95 -4.16 -0.80
CA THR A 63 0.66 -3.98 0.63
C THR A 63 0.17 -2.55 0.84
N SER A 64 -0.96 -2.38 1.49
CA SER A 64 -1.60 -1.07 1.61
C SER A 64 -2.43 -0.94 2.88
N GLY A 65 -2.70 0.29 3.26
CA GLY A 65 -3.60 0.58 4.36
C GLY A 65 -3.88 2.07 4.51
N ALA A 66 -4.87 2.38 5.31
CA ALA A 66 -5.20 3.76 5.63
C ALA A 66 -4.27 4.31 6.72
N VAL A 67 -3.99 5.61 6.65
CA VAL A 67 -3.29 6.32 7.72
C VAL A 67 -4.29 6.66 8.81
N ILE A 68 -4.05 6.17 10.01
CA ILE A 68 -4.91 6.42 11.17
C ILE A 68 -4.60 7.81 11.71
N SER A 69 -5.64 8.47 12.25
CA SER A 69 -5.49 9.80 12.87
C SER A 69 -4.35 9.83 13.90
N GLY A 70 -3.48 10.80 13.77
CA GLY A 70 -2.33 11.00 14.66
C GLY A 70 -1.04 10.33 14.22
N GLU A 71 -1.06 9.42 13.25
CA GLU A 71 0.19 8.83 12.71
C GLU A 71 0.61 9.50 11.41
N SER A 72 1.91 9.48 11.10
CA SER A 72 2.43 9.87 9.80
C SER A 72 2.19 8.74 8.79
N SER A 73 2.29 9.05 7.50
CA SER A 73 2.17 8.00 6.47
C SER A 73 3.27 6.95 6.58
N LYS A 74 4.48 7.34 6.99
CA LYS A 74 5.59 6.40 7.22
C LYS A 74 5.31 5.46 8.41
N GLU A 75 4.76 5.99 9.49
CA GLU A 75 4.33 5.18 10.64
C GLU A 75 3.22 4.21 10.25
N ALA A 76 2.26 4.65 9.45
CA ALA A 76 1.22 3.79 8.91
C ALA A 76 1.82 2.66 8.05
N ALA A 77 2.79 2.98 7.20
CA ALA A 77 3.47 1.98 6.37
C ALA A 77 4.14 0.90 7.22
N ARG A 78 4.83 1.29 8.28
CA ARG A 78 5.47 0.36 9.23
C ARG A 78 4.45 -0.52 9.93
N ARG A 79 3.36 0.08 10.38
CA ARG A 79 2.27 -0.64 11.06
C ARG A 79 1.62 -1.66 10.14
N GLU A 80 1.28 -1.28 8.92
CA GLU A 80 0.65 -2.19 7.94
C GLU A 80 1.56 -3.37 7.58
N LEU A 81 2.85 -3.13 7.36
CA LEU A 81 3.82 -4.21 7.11
C LEU A 81 3.84 -5.22 8.25
N LYS A 82 3.83 -4.73 9.49
CA LYS A 82 3.86 -5.60 10.67
C LYS A 82 2.54 -6.35 10.85
N GLU A 83 1.41 -5.66 10.70
CA GLU A 83 0.09 -6.27 10.89
C GLU A 83 -0.24 -7.29 9.80
N GLU A 84 -0.08 -6.93 8.53
CA GLU A 84 -0.48 -7.77 7.41
C GLU A 84 0.51 -8.92 7.13
N LEU A 85 1.81 -8.65 7.23
CA LEU A 85 2.87 -9.57 6.79
C LEU A 85 3.82 -10.03 7.89
N SER A 86 3.73 -9.49 9.10
CA SER A 86 4.73 -9.66 10.15
C SER A 86 6.15 -9.22 9.76
N VAL A 87 6.25 -8.27 8.83
CA VAL A 87 7.53 -7.68 8.43
C VAL A 87 7.84 -6.48 9.31
N ASN A 88 8.99 -6.52 9.98
CA ASN A 88 9.48 -5.40 10.77
C ASN A 88 10.39 -4.54 9.88
N ALA A 89 10.14 -3.23 9.89
CA ALA A 89 10.97 -2.26 9.19
C ALA A 89 11.20 -1.05 10.09
N ASP A 90 12.44 -0.61 10.18
CA ASP A 90 12.77 0.65 10.84
C ASP A 90 12.40 1.83 9.94
N SER A 91 12.21 2.99 10.53
CA SER A 91 11.84 4.19 9.79
C SER A 91 12.81 4.55 8.66
N ASP A 92 14.11 4.36 8.88
CA ASP A 92 15.16 4.65 7.91
C ASP A 92 15.31 3.59 6.81
N GLU A 93 14.71 2.42 6.97
CA GLU A 93 14.66 1.41 5.90
C GLU A 93 13.60 1.73 4.84
N LEU A 94 12.59 2.53 5.17
CA LEU A 94 11.54 2.93 4.25
C LEU A 94 11.92 4.20 3.49
N SER A 95 11.85 4.12 2.17
CA SER A 95 12.12 5.26 1.29
C SER A 95 10.81 5.75 0.67
N PHE A 96 10.58 7.07 0.74
CA PHE A 96 9.44 7.69 0.08
C PHE A 96 9.67 7.66 -1.44
N VAL A 97 8.68 7.19 -2.18
CA VAL A 97 8.74 7.05 -3.64
C VAL A 97 7.98 8.18 -4.33
N ALA A 98 6.70 8.33 -3.99
CA ALA A 98 5.83 9.32 -4.63
C ALA A 98 4.57 9.56 -3.80
N ARG A 99 3.96 10.71 -4.03
CA ARG A 99 2.61 11.04 -3.54
C ARG A 99 1.70 11.25 -4.74
N MET A 100 0.58 10.55 -4.75
CA MET A 100 -0.36 10.58 -5.86
C MET A 100 -1.78 10.84 -5.37
N PRO A 101 -2.41 11.96 -5.77
CA PRO A 101 -3.83 12.14 -5.48
C PRO A 101 -4.67 11.17 -6.31
N ARG A 102 -5.68 10.59 -5.68
CA ARG A 102 -6.70 9.75 -6.29
C ARG A 102 -8.05 10.45 -6.15
N LYS A 103 -9.12 9.78 -6.54
CA LYS A 103 -10.46 10.39 -6.47
C LYS A 103 -10.82 10.85 -5.05
N ASN A 104 -10.62 9.99 -4.06
CA ASN A 104 -11.01 10.23 -2.66
C ASN A 104 -9.84 10.04 -1.68
N SER A 105 -8.64 9.81 -2.16
CA SER A 105 -7.48 9.54 -1.32
C SER A 105 -6.23 10.23 -1.85
N VAL A 106 -5.31 10.49 -0.94
CA VAL A 106 -3.94 10.83 -1.28
C VAL A 106 -3.09 9.63 -0.90
N LEU A 107 -2.41 9.09 -1.89
CA LEU A 107 -1.61 7.89 -1.76
C LEU A 107 -0.14 8.25 -1.61
N ASP A 108 0.47 7.82 -0.50
CA ASP A 108 1.92 7.86 -0.31
C ASP A 108 2.48 6.46 -0.59
N ILE A 109 3.43 6.38 -1.50
CA ILE A 109 4.10 5.14 -1.86
C ILE A 109 5.48 5.11 -1.20
N TYR A 110 5.76 4.02 -0.50
CA TYR A 110 7.07 3.73 0.11
C TYR A 110 7.66 2.47 -0.51
N SER A 111 8.98 2.41 -0.53
CA SER A 111 9.73 1.21 -0.91
C SER A 111 10.56 0.69 0.26
N LEU A 112 10.73 -0.63 0.29
CA LEU A 112 11.54 -1.33 1.27
C LEU A 112 12.44 -2.33 0.54
N HIS A 113 13.73 -2.06 0.50
CA HIS A 113 14.71 -3.02 -0.01
C HIS A 113 15.08 -3.99 1.09
N LYS A 114 14.51 -5.19 1.05
CA LYS A 114 14.69 -6.18 2.11
C LYS A 114 14.52 -7.59 1.59
N ASN A 115 15.43 -8.47 1.96
CA ASN A 115 15.25 -9.89 1.75
C ASN A 115 14.27 -10.43 2.80
N VAL A 116 13.09 -10.82 2.34
CA VAL A 116 12.04 -11.36 3.19
C VAL A 116 11.88 -12.84 2.87
N ASP A 117 12.06 -13.69 3.89
CA ASP A 117 11.79 -15.11 3.80
C ASP A 117 10.28 -15.33 3.97
N ILE A 118 9.59 -15.54 2.85
CA ILE A 118 8.12 -15.70 2.85
C ILE A 118 7.65 -16.93 3.63
N GLY A 119 8.52 -17.95 3.80
CA GLY A 119 8.22 -19.13 4.59
C GLY A 119 8.10 -18.86 6.09
N ASN A 120 8.67 -17.76 6.57
CA ASN A 120 8.66 -17.36 7.97
C ASN A 120 7.67 -16.24 8.31
N LEU A 121 6.87 -15.82 7.34
CA LEU A 121 5.87 -14.77 7.57
C LEU A 121 4.63 -15.32 8.25
N THR A 122 4.06 -14.50 9.13
CA THR A 122 2.71 -14.70 9.67
C THR A 122 1.79 -13.69 9.00
N LEU A 123 0.89 -14.17 8.15
CA LEU A 123 -0.04 -13.33 7.42
C LEU A 123 -1.31 -13.09 8.23
N GLN A 124 -1.83 -11.86 8.17
CA GLN A 124 -3.13 -11.53 8.74
C GLN A 124 -4.22 -12.09 7.82
N SER A 125 -4.77 -13.26 8.16
CA SER A 125 -5.58 -14.09 7.27
C SER A 125 -6.89 -13.46 6.77
N ASP A 126 -7.44 -12.52 7.53
CA ASP A 126 -8.63 -11.76 7.12
C ASP A 126 -8.30 -10.63 6.13
N GLU A 127 -7.03 -10.29 5.95
CA GLU A 127 -6.55 -9.26 5.02
C GLU A 127 -5.77 -9.86 3.85
N VAL A 128 -4.91 -10.84 4.10
CA VAL A 128 -3.95 -11.39 3.14
C VAL A 128 -4.06 -12.91 3.07
N GLU A 129 -4.35 -13.41 1.88
CA GLU A 129 -4.43 -14.86 1.64
C GLU A 129 -3.04 -15.48 1.50
N CYS A 130 -2.20 -14.90 0.65
CA CYS A 130 -0.83 -15.38 0.41
C CYS A 130 0.04 -14.28 -0.20
N VAL A 131 1.35 -14.55 -0.26
CA VAL A 131 2.36 -13.67 -0.85
C VAL A 131 3.24 -14.48 -1.80
N LYS A 132 3.87 -13.78 -2.74
CA LYS A 132 4.92 -14.36 -3.59
C LYS A 132 5.89 -13.32 -4.11
N TRP A 133 7.08 -13.76 -4.43
CA TRP A 133 8.07 -12.96 -5.17
C TRP A 133 7.79 -13.07 -6.66
N VAL A 134 7.81 -11.96 -7.36
CA VAL A 134 7.66 -11.92 -8.82
C VAL A 134 8.75 -11.06 -9.45
N SER A 135 9.20 -11.46 -10.64
CA SER A 135 10.09 -10.62 -11.44
C SER A 135 9.32 -9.43 -12.03
N VAL A 136 10.05 -8.44 -12.53
CA VAL A 136 9.45 -7.30 -13.24
C VAL A 136 8.60 -7.80 -14.42
N GLU A 137 9.11 -8.76 -15.17
CA GLU A 137 8.40 -9.32 -16.34
C GLU A 137 7.12 -10.05 -15.94
N GLN A 138 7.18 -10.83 -14.86
CA GLN A 138 5.99 -11.50 -14.32
C GLN A 138 4.94 -10.49 -13.86
N LEU A 139 5.36 -9.44 -13.16
CA LEU A 139 4.44 -8.40 -12.70
C LEU A 139 3.78 -7.67 -13.88
N LYS A 140 4.55 -7.31 -14.90
CA LYS A 140 4.02 -6.69 -16.13
C LYS A 140 2.98 -7.58 -16.81
N SER A 141 3.25 -8.88 -16.90
CA SER A 141 2.30 -9.85 -17.46
C SER A 141 1.02 -9.96 -16.65
N MET A 142 1.15 -9.98 -15.32
CA MET A 142 0.00 -10.03 -14.40
C MET A 142 -0.89 -8.79 -14.55
N ILE A 143 -0.30 -7.61 -14.65
CA ILE A 143 -1.03 -6.35 -14.86
C ILE A 143 -1.78 -6.41 -16.20
N LYS A 144 -1.10 -6.82 -17.27
CA LYS A 144 -1.66 -6.91 -18.62
C LYS A 144 -2.84 -7.88 -18.67
N ASN A 145 -2.73 -9.02 -17.99
CA ASN A 145 -3.74 -10.08 -18.00
C ASN A 145 -4.89 -9.84 -17.01
N GLY A 146 -4.80 -8.80 -16.19
CA GLY A 146 -5.80 -8.52 -15.16
C GLY A 146 -5.66 -9.33 -13.87
N ASP A 147 -4.54 -10.05 -13.71
CA ASP A 147 -4.26 -10.85 -12.50
C ASP A 147 -3.74 -10.01 -11.34
N PHE A 148 -3.21 -8.84 -11.63
CA PHE A 148 -2.75 -7.87 -10.63
C PHE A 148 -3.54 -6.57 -10.79
N HIS A 149 -3.95 -5.99 -9.66
CA HIS A 149 -4.72 -4.74 -9.68
C HIS A 149 -3.99 -3.64 -10.45
N ASN A 150 -4.67 -3.03 -11.41
CA ASN A 150 -4.08 -1.99 -12.25
C ASN A 150 -4.23 -0.62 -11.59
N TYR A 151 -3.15 -0.16 -10.96
CA TYR A 151 -3.11 1.17 -10.33
C TYR A 151 -2.86 2.31 -11.33
N GLY A 152 -2.62 1.99 -12.60
CA GLY A 152 -2.38 2.96 -13.65
C GLY A 152 -0.92 3.09 -14.08
N PHE A 153 -0.72 3.60 -15.28
CA PHE A 153 0.58 3.71 -15.93
C PHE A 153 1.58 4.55 -15.12
N GLU A 154 1.16 5.73 -14.67
CA GLU A 154 2.00 6.63 -13.90
C GLU A 154 2.48 5.99 -12.59
N TYR A 155 1.57 5.30 -11.90
CA TYR A 155 1.88 4.55 -10.69
C TYR A 155 2.98 3.53 -10.93
N PHE A 156 2.81 2.67 -11.95
CA PHE A 156 3.78 1.60 -12.22
C PHE A 156 5.12 2.11 -12.75
N ASN A 157 5.18 3.27 -13.38
CA ASN A 157 6.45 3.90 -13.72
C ASN A 157 7.31 4.15 -12.49
N HIS A 158 6.71 4.60 -11.40
CA HIS A 158 7.43 4.75 -10.13
C HIS A 158 7.94 3.41 -9.60
N ILE A 159 7.12 2.37 -9.70
CA ILE A 159 7.46 1.06 -9.16
C ILE A 159 8.58 0.40 -9.97
N PHE A 160 8.46 0.36 -11.29
CA PHE A 160 9.48 -0.28 -12.13
C PHE A 160 10.82 0.44 -12.09
N SER A 161 10.84 1.73 -11.77
CA SER A 161 12.08 2.47 -11.58
C SER A 161 12.89 2.06 -10.35
N LEU A 162 12.28 1.33 -9.39
CA LEU A 162 12.98 0.82 -8.21
C LEU A 162 13.97 -0.28 -8.55
N ILE A 163 13.73 -0.99 -9.64
CA ILE A 163 14.60 -2.06 -10.15
C ILE A 163 15.15 -1.63 -11.51
N LYS A 164 16.44 -1.42 -11.57
CA LYS A 164 17.13 -1.03 -12.79
C LYS A 164 17.99 -2.15 -13.34
#